data_69660c80914026c0fa5138209aefc906
#
_entry.id   69660c80914026c0fa5138209aefc906
#
_cell.length_a   1.000
_cell.length_b   1.000
_cell.length_c   1.000
_cell.angle_alpha   90.00
_cell.angle_beta   90.00
_cell.angle_gamma   90.00
#
_symmetry.space_group_name_H-M   'P 1'
#
loop_
_entity.id
_entity.type
_entity.pdbx_description
1 polymer ?
#
loop_
_entity_poly.entity_id
_entity_poly.type
_entity_poly.pdbx_seq_one_letter_code
_entity_poly.pdbx_strand_id
1 'polypeptide(L)'
;MPVDDTFARLISTINPTEFRDCFLAWMKAVHKLTCGEVVAIDGKTLRGSYDRDDRQSAIHMVSAHASAKQLVLGQFKTDTKSNEITAIPALIQMLDLQGAIVTIDAMACQNKGLQRQALL
;
A
#
# COMPACT_ATOMS: atom_id res chain seq x y z
N MET A 1 -9.94 -15.32 27.71
CA MET A 1 -9.75 -14.51 26.50
C MET A 1 -8.75 -13.41 26.73
N PRO A 2 -7.80 -13.18 25.84
CA PRO A 2 -6.90 -12.04 25.95
C PRO A 2 -7.70 -10.73 25.90
N VAL A 3 -7.33 -9.78 26.76
CA VAL A 3 -7.92 -8.43 26.76
C VAL A 3 -7.29 -7.56 25.68
N ASP A 4 -7.94 -6.46 25.34
CA ASP A 4 -7.50 -5.53 24.27
C ASP A 4 -6.05 -5.08 24.40
N ASP A 5 -5.58 -4.84 25.62
CA ASP A 5 -4.19 -4.48 25.91
C ASP A 5 -3.17 -5.56 25.49
N THR A 6 -3.56 -6.84 25.56
CA THR A 6 -2.69 -7.94 25.14
C THR A 6 -2.49 -7.93 23.62
N PHE A 7 -3.54 -7.68 22.87
CA PHE A 7 -3.48 -7.53 21.40
C PHE A 7 -2.65 -6.30 21.01
N ALA A 8 -2.88 -5.16 21.66
CA ALA A 8 -2.13 -3.94 21.42
C ALA A 8 -0.63 -4.14 21.67
N ARG A 9 -0.24 -4.80 22.75
CA ARG A 9 1.17 -5.14 23.04
C ARG A 9 1.74 -6.06 21.98
N LEU A 10 1.04 -7.12 21.60
CA LEU A 10 1.50 -8.06 20.59
C LEU A 10 1.73 -7.36 19.25
N ILE A 11 0.79 -6.56 18.79
CA ILE A 11 0.88 -5.81 17.53
C ILE A 11 2.03 -4.80 17.58
N SER A 12 2.25 -4.13 18.71
CA SER A 12 3.35 -3.16 18.85
C SER A 12 4.75 -3.78 18.81
N THR A 13 4.87 -5.09 19.08
CA THR A 13 6.15 -5.82 19.00
C THR A 13 6.49 -6.33 17.62
N ILE A 14 5.53 -6.31 16.68
CA ILE A 14 5.74 -6.77 15.30
C ILE A 14 6.60 -5.76 14.55
N ASN A 15 7.64 -6.25 13.87
CA ASN A 15 8.41 -5.44 12.96
C ASN A 15 7.58 -5.15 11.69
N PRO A 16 7.26 -3.87 11.38
CA PRO A 16 6.38 -3.54 10.26
C PRO A 16 6.93 -3.98 8.90
N THR A 17 8.24 -3.94 8.72
CA THR A 17 8.89 -4.33 7.46
C THR A 17 8.79 -5.83 7.23
N GLU A 18 9.12 -6.64 8.25
CA GLU A 18 9.02 -8.09 8.17
C GLU A 18 7.57 -8.54 7.99
N PHE A 19 6.64 -7.91 8.70
CA PHE A 19 5.22 -8.20 8.53
C PHE A 19 4.74 -7.90 7.12
N ARG A 20 5.13 -6.76 6.56
CA ARG A 20 4.82 -6.38 5.18
C ARG A 20 5.35 -7.41 4.19
N ASP A 21 6.59 -7.83 4.35
CA ASP A 21 7.24 -8.77 3.43
C ASP A 21 6.57 -10.16 3.50
N CYS A 22 6.21 -10.63 4.69
CA CYS A 22 5.41 -11.84 4.87
C CYS A 22 4.02 -11.72 4.23
N PHE A 23 3.37 -10.58 4.40
CA PHE A 23 2.05 -10.32 3.81
C PHE A 23 2.11 -10.34 2.27
N LEU A 24 3.10 -9.67 1.69
CA LEU A 24 3.30 -9.65 0.24
C LEU A 24 3.59 -11.05 -0.32
N ALA A 25 4.42 -11.84 0.37
CA ALA A 25 4.71 -13.21 -0.01
C ALA A 25 3.45 -14.08 0.04
N TRP A 26 2.66 -13.95 1.09
CA TRP A 26 1.39 -14.64 1.24
C TRP A 26 0.39 -14.25 0.14
N MET A 27 0.23 -12.96 -0.14
CA MET A 27 -0.67 -12.49 -1.20
C MET A 27 -0.24 -13.00 -2.58
N LYS A 28 1.05 -13.04 -2.89
CA LYS A 28 1.57 -13.62 -4.14
C LYS A 28 1.26 -15.12 -4.28
N ALA A 29 1.27 -15.85 -3.17
CA ALA A 29 0.97 -17.28 -3.15
C ALA A 29 -0.53 -17.57 -3.33
N VAL A 30 -1.39 -16.73 -2.75
CA VAL A 30 -2.85 -16.95 -2.70
C VAL A 30 -3.57 -16.28 -3.86
N HIS A 31 -3.11 -15.10 -4.28
CA HIS A 31 -3.75 -14.30 -5.30
C HIS A 31 -2.91 -14.23 -6.56
N LYS A 32 -3.43 -14.81 -7.64
CA LYS A 32 -2.90 -14.64 -8.99
C LYS A 32 -3.73 -13.59 -9.71
N LEU A 33 -3.06 -12.54 -10.17
CA LEU A 33 -3.70 -11.54 -11.03
C LEU A 33 -4.07 -12.18 -12.37
N THR A 34 -5.32 -12.03 -12.74
CA THR A 34 -5.78 -12.40 -14.08
C THR A 34 -5.52 -11.26 -15.06
N CYS A 35 -5.23 -11.58 -16.31
CA CYS A 35 -5.03 -10.59 -17.35
C CYS A 35 -6.26 -9.67 -17.45
N GLY A 36 -6.05 -8.35 -17.43
CA GLY A 36 -7.13 -7.35 -17.46
C GLY A 36 -7.78 -7.07 -16.09
N GLU A 37 -7.31 -7.69 -15.00
CA GLU A 37 -7.80 -7.36 -13.66
C GLU A 37 -7.46 -5.92 -13.29
N VAL A 38 -8.42 -5.21 -12.71
CA VAL A 38 -8.24 -3.82 -12.30
C VAL A 38 -7.67 -3.74 -10.90
N VAL A 39 -6.53 -3.08 -10.77
CA VAL A 39 -5.88 -2.77 -9.51
C VAL A 39 -5.93 -1.26 -9.29
N ALA A 40 -6.65 -0.84 -8.26
CA ALA A 40 -6.75 0.55 -7.86
C ALA A 40 -5.66 0.89 -6.83
N ILE A 41 -4.91 1.94 -7.09
CA ILE A 41 -3.93 2.49 -6.14
C ILE A 41 -4.49 3.77 -5.55
N ASP A 42 -4.56 3.82 -4.23
CA ASP A 42 -5.08 4.96 -3.47
C ASP A 42 -4.13 5.34 -2.33
N GLY A 43 -4.01 6.63 -2.12
CA GLY A 43 -3.26 7.21 -1.00
C GLY A 43 -4.20 7.66 0.11
N LYS A 44 -3.91 7.28 1.34
CA LYS A 44 -4.72 7.62 2.51
C LYS A 44 -3.89 8.13 3.66
N THR A 45 -4.33 9.24 4.26
CA THR A 45 -3.79 9.73 5.53
C THR A 45 -4.55 9.08 6.68
N LEU A 46 -3.83 8.40 7.56
CA LEU A 46 -4.41 7.80 8.75
C LEU A 46 -4.67 8.89 9.80
N ARG A 47 -5.93 9.25 9.96
CA ARG A 47 -6.35 10.22 10.98
C ARG A 47 -6.13 9.61 12.38
N GLY A 48 -5.63 10.42 13.31
CA GLY A 48 -5.34 9.98 14.67
C GLY A 48 -3.96 9.34 14.86
N SER A 49 -3.16 9.19 13.80
CA SER A 49 -1.76 8.76 13.89
C SER A 49 -0.78 9.90 14.21
N TYR A 50 -1.30 11.12 14.34
CA TYR A 50 -0.50 12.28 14.72
C TYR A 50 -0.18 12.25 16.22
N ASP A 51 1.10 12.23 16.55
CA ASP A 51 1.57 12.37 17.91
C ASP A 51 1.98 13.83 18.17
N ARG A 52 1.31 14.47 19.13
CA ARG A 52 1.59 15.85 19.51
C ARG A 52 2.88 16.01 20.28
N ASP A 53 3.25 14.98 21.06
CA ASP A 53 4.40 15.01 21.93
C ASP A 53 5.71 14.82 21.13
N ASP A 54 5.69 13.93 20.15
CA ASP A 54 6.84 13.65 19.29
C ASP A 54 6.89 14.48 18.00
N ARG A 55 5.92 15.37 17.77
CA ARG A 55 5.78 16.17 16.54
C ARG A 55 5.81 15.32 15.25
N GLN A 56 5.42 14.08 15.33
CA GLN A 56 5.32 13.22 14.16
C GLN A 56 4.10 13.57 13.34
N SER A 57 4.30 13.75 12.05
CA SER A 57 3.20 13.98 11.11
C SER A 57 2.33 12.73 10.98
N ALA A 58 1.06 12.92 10.61
CA ALA A 58 0.15 11.82 10.34
C ALA A 58 0.74 10.83 9.33
N ILE A 59 0.51 9.55 9.54
CA ILE A 59 0.98 8.49 8.65
C ILE A 59 0.20 8.53 7.34
N HIS A 60 0.92 8.60 6.24
CA HIS A 60 0.38 8.44 4.90
C HIS A 60 0.66 7.04 4.38
N MET A 61 -0.37 6.39 3.85
CA MET A 61 -0.30 5.04 3.29
C MET A 61 -0.73 5.04 1.84
N VAL A 62 0.02 4.36 1.00
CA VAL A 62 -0.41 4.04 -0.37
C VAL A 62 -0.77 2.57 -0.41
N SER A 63 -1.96 2.26 -0.90
CA SER A 63 -2.50 0.91 -0.94
C SER A 63 -2.88 0.52 -2.36
N ALA A 64 -2.66 -0.73 -2.72
CA ALA A 64 -3.13 -1.32 -3.96
C ALA A 64 -4.25 -2.32 -3.69
N HIS A 65 -5.37 -2.16 -4.36
CA HIS A 65 -6.56 -2.99 -4.19
C HIS A 65 -6.93 -3.71 -5.49
N ALA A 66 -7.10 -5.02 -5.43
CA ALA A 66 -7.75 -5.77 -6.50
C ALA A 66 -9.27 -5.51 -6.44
N SER A 67 -9.77 -4.68 -7.35
CA SER A 67 -11.13 -4.13 -7.27
C SER A 67 -12.22 -5.20 -7.32
N ALA A 68 -12.08 -6.21 -8.18
CA ALA A 68 -13.08 -7.25 -8.32
C ALA A 68 -13.19 -8.17 -7.10
N LYS A 69 -12.09 -8.41 -6.41
CA LYS A 69 -12.01 -9.32 -5.26
C LYS A 69 -12.02 -8.59 -3.91
N GLN A 70 -11.99 -7.28 -3.92
CA GLN A 70 -11.91 -6.42 -2.73
C GLN A 70 -10.73 -6.76 -1.80
N LEU A 71 -9.61 -7.17 -2.39
CA LEU A 71 -8.41 -7.56 -1.67
C LEU A 71 -7.37 -6.45 -1.69
N VAL A 72 -6.76 -6.19 -0.55
CA VAL A 72 -5.56 -5.35 -0.46
C VAL A 72 -4.36 -6.20 -0.85
N LEU A 73 -3.72 -5.88 -1.96
CA LEU A 73 -2.56 -6.60 -2.46
C LEU A 73 -1.28 -6.19 -1.75
N GLY A 74 -1.18 -4.96 -1.33
CA GLY A 74 -0.04 -4.43 -0.61
C GLY A 74 -0.24 -2.98 -0.19
N GLN A 75 0.59 -2.54 0.74
CA GLN A 75 0.60 -1.18 1.27
C GLN A 75 2.03 -0.68 1.43
N PHE A 76 2.20 0.61 1.27
CA PHE A 76 3.47 1.29 1.47
C PHE A 76 3.28 2.55 2.31
N LYS A 77 4.05 2.67 3.40
CA LYS A 77 4.06 3.88 4.23
C LYS A 77 4.92 4.94 3.57
N THR A 78 4.42 6.17 3.50
CA THR A 78 5.20 7.33 3.07
C THR A 78 5.34 8.33 4.21
N ASP A 79 6.46 9.04 4.25
CA ASP A 79 6.70 10.02 5.31
C ASP A 79 5.86 11.29 5.15
N THR A 80 5.53 11.63 3.92
CA THR A 80 4.72 12.82 3.60
C THR A 80 3.80 12.53 2.43
N LYS A 81 2.71 13.30 2.32
CA LYS A 81 1.78 13.22 1.19
C LYS A 81 2.48 13.48 -0.17
N SER A 82 3.51 14.33 -0.19
CA SER A 82 4.29 14.61 -1.39
C SER A 82 5.09 13.40 -1.89
N ASN A 83 5.35 12.41 -1.04
CA ASN A 83 6.08 11.20 -1.39
C ASN A 83 5.18 10.10 -1.98
N GLU A 84 3.87 10.30 -2.05
CA GLU A 84 2.94 9.34 -2.70
C GLU A 84 3.36 9.08 -4.15
N ILE A 85 3.76 10.13 -4.88
CA ILE A 85 4.17 10.03 -6.29
C ILE A 85 5.38 9.11 -6.46
N THR A 86 6.32 9.11 -5.51
CA THR A 86 7.51 8.25 -5.54
C THR A 86 7.24 6.86 -5.00
N ALA A 87 6.27 6.71 -4.10
CA ALA A 87 5.89 5.43 -3.52
C ALA A 87 5.12 4.52 -4.49
N ILE A 88 4.34 5.10 -5.39
CA ILE A 88 3.52 4.35 -6.35
C ILE A 88 4.35 3.45 -7.29
N PRO A 89 5.42 3.94 -7.93
CA PRO A 89 6.29 3.07 -8.74
C PRO A 89 6.91 1.92 -7.94
N ALA A 90 7.35 2.19 -6.72
CA ALA A 90 7.91 1.17 -5.84
C ALA A 90 6.87 0.09 -5.50
N LEU A 91 5.63 0.49 -5.19
CA LEU A 91 4.54 -0.43 -4.91
C LEU A 91 4.19 -1.29 -6.14
N ILE A 92 4.12 -0.70 -7.32
CA ILE A 92 3.86 -1.41 -8.58
C ILE A 92 4.95 -2.47 -8.85
N GLN A 93 6.21 -2.13 -8.64
CA GLN A 93 7.32 -3.08 -8.81
C GLN A 93 7.26 -4.24 -7.80
N MET A 94 6.91 -3.94 -6.55
CA MET A 94 6.81 -4.95 -5.50
C MET A 94 5.69 -5.96 -5.74
N LEU A 95 4.61 -5.55 -6.40
CA LEU A 95 3.39 -6.35 -6.56
C LEU A 95 3.38 -7.19 -7.84
N ASP A 96 4.31 -6.99 -8.76
CA ASP A 96 4.32 -7.67 -10.06
C ASP A 96 2.94 -7.64 -10.75
N LEU A 97 2.50 -6.43 -11.09
CA LEU A 97 1.18 -6.18 -11.68
C LEU A 97 1.12 -6.41 -13.20
N GLN A 98 1.98 -7.29 -13.73
CA GLN A 98 2.03 -7.56 -15.16
C GLN A 98 0.69 -8.07 -15.71
N GLY A 99 0.18 -7.42 -16.73
CA GLY A 99 -1.11 -7.74 -17.34
C GLY A 99 -2.34 -7.15 -16.64
N ALA A 100 -2.17 -6.50 -15.49
CA ALA A 100 -3.25 -5.80 -14.80
C ALA A 100 -3.46 -4.38 -15.33
N ILE A 101 -4.67 -3.86 -15.19
CA ILE A 101 -5.00 -2.47 -15.45
C ILE A 101 -4.85 -1.70 -14.13
N VAL A 102 -3.89 -0.80 -14.06
CA VAL A 102 -3.65 0.01 -12.86
C VAL A 102 -4.36 1.34 -12.98
N THR A 103 -5.24 1.64 -12.02
CA THR A 103 -5.89 2.94 -11.89
C THR A 103 -5.30 3.71 -10.72
N ILE A 104 -5.01 4.99 -10.93
CA ILE A 104 -4.39 5.88 -9.96
C ILE A 104 -5.17 7.18 -9.95
N ASP A 105 -5.36 7.78 -8.76
CA ASP A 105 -6.02 9.08 -8.67
C ASP A 105 -5.25 10.17 -9.45
N ALA A 106 -5.98 11.13 -10.00
CA ALA A 106 -5.47 12.19 -10.88
C ALA A 106 -4.30 13.00 -10.28
N MET A 107 -4.25 13.16 -8.96
CA MET A 107 -3.14 13.85 -8.29
C MET A 107 -1.82 13.09 -8.39
N ALA A 108 -1.84 11.78 -8.50
CA ALA A 108 -0.66 10.94 -8.60
C ALA A 108 -0.18 10.72 -10.05
N CYS A 109 -1.03 11.06 -11.03
CA CYS A 109 -0.74 10.89 -12.46
C CYS A 109 0.21 11.95 -13.05
N GLN A 110 0.69 12.89 -12.28
CA GLN A 110 1.56 13.98 -12.78
C GLN A 110 2.98 13.53 -13.18
N ASN A 111 3.33 12.29 -12.93
CA ASN A 111 4.68 11.79 -13.21
C ASN A 111 4.73 11.07 -14.56
N LYS A 112 5.42 11.70 -15.53
CA LYS A 112 5.62 11.16 -16.89
C LYS A 112 6.25 9.75 -16.94
N GLY A 113 6.85 9.29 -15.85
CA GLY A 113 7.43 7.94 -15.73
C GLY A 113 6.41 6.82 -15.58
N LEU A 114 5.23 7.11 -15.00
CA LEU A 114 4.17 6.13 -14.78
C LEU A 114 3.40 5.77 -16.04
N GLN A 115 3.30 6.70 -16.99
CA GLN A 115 2.63 6.44 -18.27
C GLN A 115 3.31 5.37 -19.12
N ARG A 116 4.61 5.16 -18.95
CA ARG A 116 5.36 4.12 -19.69
C ARG A 116 5.20 2.72 -19.11
N GLN A 117 4.93 2.59 -17.81
CA GLN A 117 4.75 1.27 -17.16
C GLN A 117 3.32 0.76 -17.24
N ALA A 118 2.34 1.65 -17.35
CA ALA A 118 0.93 1.28 -17.51
C ALA A 118 0.58 0.80 -18.94
N LEU A 119 1.45 1.04 -19.91
CA LEU A 119 1.28 0.65 -21.33
C LEU A 119 2.05 -0.62 -21.71
N LEU A 120 2.77 -1.21 -20.79
CA LEU A 120 3.49 -2.47 -20.95
C LEU A 120 2.76 -3.60 -20.22
#